data_5b147dee6b228b3a6e15e0152066cc3f
#
_entry.id   5b147dee6b228b3a6e15e0152066cc3f
#
_cell.length_a   1.000
_cell.length_b   1.000
_cell.length_c   1.000
_cell.angle_alpha   90.00
_cell.angle_beta   90.00
_cell.angle_gamma   90.00
#
_symmetry.space_group_name_H-M   'P 1'
#
loop_
_entity.id
_entity.type
_entity.pdbx_description
1 polymer ?
#
loop_
_entity_poly.entity_id
_entity_poly.type
_entity_poly.pdbx_seq_one_letter_code
_entity_poly.pdbx_strand_id
1 'polypeptide(L)'
;MWKKIILFILICLFAAGSAHAQGYGVGTPVEAKNMVVQAIAYLKAYGEEKALQEFNKPNGKFQWRDLYVFAYDLKGVMKGHPNPKLIGRNLYDEPDSKGKLFRKDIVDLANSRGSGWVDYTYMNPMTRQEEAKITYCQKDGDLIVCCGAYLP
;
A
#
# COMPACT_ATOMS: atom_id res chain seq x y z
N MET A 1 20.33 75.62 4.92
CA MET A 1 20.08 74.45 5.77
C MET A 1 19.36 73.40 4.94
N TRP A 2 20.07 72.41 4.40
CA TRP A 2 19.47 71.38 3.57
C TRP A 2 19.19 70.14 4.43
N LYS A 3 17.90 69.79 4.60
CA LYS A 3 17.46 68.59 5.25
C LYS A 3 17.61 67.45 4.26
N LYS A 4 18.54 66.54 4.54
CA LYS A 4 18.67 65.25 3.82
C LYS A 4 17.53 64.33 4.24
N ILE A 5 16.62 64.04 3.31
CA ILE A 5 15.59 63.03 3.48
C ILE A 5 16.24 61.69 3.13
N ILE A 6 16.47 60.86 4.13
CA ILE A 6 16.94 59.47 3.95
C ILE A 6 15.69 58.64 3.70
N LEU A 7 15.55 58.19 2.44
CA LEU A 7 14.50 57.29 2.03
C LEU A 7 14.91 55.84 2.43
N PHE A 8 14.32 55.31 3.48
CA PHE A 8 14.45 53.88 3.83
C PHE A 8 13.64 53.07 2.84
N ILE A 9 14.31 52.41 1.89
CA ILE A 9 13.68 51.40 1.03
C ILE A 9 13.61 50.12 1.85
N LEU A 10 12.41 49.77 2.33
CA LEU A 10 12.10 48.53 2.98
C LEU A 10 12.00 47.43 1.90
N ILE A 11 13.07 46.70 1.72
CA ILE A 11 13.07 45.52 0.84
C ILE A 11 12.33 44.39 1.58
N CYS A 12 11.05 44.21 1.27
CA CYS A 12 10.31 43.02 1.66
C CYS A 12 10.84 41.82 0.86
N LEU A 13 11.72 41.04 1.47
CA LEU A 13 12.04 39.70 0.97
C LEU A 13 10.77 38.84 1.12
N PHE A 14 10.05 38.65 0.04
CA PHE A 14 9.08 37.59 -0.08
C PHE A 14 9.88 36.26 -0.15
N ALA A 15 10.05 35.61 1.00
CA ALA A 15 10.41 34.22 1.02
C ALA A 15 9.23 33.42 0.45
N ALA A 16 9.33 33.09 -0.84
CA ALA A 16 8.45 32.11 -1.44
C ALA A 16 8.68 30.77 -0.73
N GLY A 17 8.01 30.58 0.37
CA GLY A 17 7.88 29.28 0.99
C GLY A 17 7.23 28.37 -0.02
N SER A 18 8.01 27.42 -0.57
CA SER A 18 7.48 26.29 -1.31
C SER A 18 6.53 25.57 -0.38
N ALA A 19 5.24 25.88 -0.46
CA ALA A 19 4.19 25.08 0.12
C ALA A 19 4.32 23.71 -0.57
N HIS A 20 5.02 22.79 0.08
CA HIS A 20 4.86 21.38 -0.21
C HIS A 20 3.39 21.11 0.09
N ALA A 21 2.58 21.06 -0.96
CA ALA A 21 1.27 20.48 -0.90
C ALA A 21 1.48 19.07 -0.32
N GLN A 22 1.21 18.92 0.97
CA GLN A 22 0.92 17.62 1.54
C GLN A 22 -0.40 17.21 0.91
N GLY A 23 -0.33 16.81 -0.37
CA GLY A 23 -1.41 16.08 -0.97
C GLY A 23 -1.69 14.90 -0.04
N TYR A 24 -2.92 14.66 0.26
CA TYR A 24 -3.38 13.39 0.80
C TYR A 24 -3.01 12.34 -0.26
N GLY A 25 -1.71 12.02 -0.29
CA GLY A 25 -1.07 11.36 -1.41
C GLY A 25 -1.44 9.90 -1.44
N VAL A 26 -1.61 9.43 -2.64
CA VAL A 26 -1.63 8.00 -2.99
C VAL A 26 -0.35 7.35 -2.46
N GLY A 27 -0.44 6.17 -1.90
CA GLY A 27 0.73 5.43 -1.46
C GLY A 27 1.60 5.03 -2.65
N THR A 28 2.92 5.00 -2.45
CA THR A 28 3.89 4.65 -3.49
C THR A 28 4.24 3.16 -3.48
N PRO A 29 4.74 2.60 -4.59
CA PRO A 29 5.25 1.23 -4.61
C PRO A 29 6.37 0.98 -3.59
N VAL A 30 7.23 1.96 -3.33
CA VAL A 30 8.29 1.85 -2.32
C VAL A 30 7.68 1.71 -0.91
N GLU A 31 6.67 2.51 -0.59
CA GLU A 31 5.96 2.44 0.68
C GLU A 31 5.19 1.12 0.82
N ALA A 32 4.57 0.63 -0.25
CA ALA A 32 3.90 -0.67 -0.26
C ALA A 32 4.87 -1.82 0.04
N LYS A 33 6.04 -1.85 -0.61
CA LYS A 33 7.09 -2.84 -0.33
C LYS A 33 7.59 -2.75 1.12
N ASN A 34 7.85 -1.54 1.62
CA ASN A 34 8.29 -1.34 3.00
C ASN A 34 7.24 -1.84 4.01
N MET A 35 5.96 -1.64 3.71
CA MET A 35 4.87 -2.14 4.56
C MET A 35 4.84 -3.67 4.60
N VAL A 36 5.10 -4.38 3.49
CA VAL A 36 5.25 -5.84 3.48
C VAL A 36 6.43 -6.29 4.34
N VAL A 37 7.58 -5.63 4.23
CA VAL A 37 8.75 -5.95 5.07
C VAL A 37 8.43 -5.79 6.56
N GLN A 38 7.76 -4.71 6.95
CA GLN A 38 7.33 -4.49 8.33
C GLN A 38 6.28 -5.53 8.78
N ALA A 39 5.35 -5.90 7.91
CA ALA A 39 4.34 -6.91 8.21
C ALA A 39 4.96 -8.29 8.43
N ILE A 40 5.96 -8.68 7.63
CA ILE A 40 6.71 -9.92 7.81
C ILE A 40 7.54 -9.89 9.11
N ALA A 41 8.19 -8.77 9.42
CA ALA A 41 8.88 -8.62 10.70
C ALA A 41 7.94 -8.77 11.89
N TYR A 42 6.72 -8.22 11.79
CA TYR A 42 5.69 -8.39 12.80
C TYR A 42 5.20 -9.84 12.91
N LEU A 43 4.98 -10.51 11.77
CA LEU A 43 4.63 -11.93 11.71
C LEU A 43 5.68 -12.80 12.44
N LYS A 44 6.96 -12.56 12.18
CA LYS A 44 8.06 -13.29 12.82
C LYS A 44 8.16 -13.03 14.33
N ALA A 45 7.88 -11.81 14.75
CA ALA A 45 7.99 -11.41 16.15
C ALA A 45 6.81 -11.90 17.02
N TYR A 46 5.59 -11.92 16.46
CA TYR A 46 4.37 -12.14 17.23
C TYR A 46 3.57 -13.39 16.83
N GLY A 47 3.97 -14.06 15.76
CA GLY A 47 3.30 -15.25 15.24
C GLY A 47 2.13 -14.94 14.29
N GLU A 48 1.71 -15.98 13.55
CA GLU A 48 0.72 -15.88 12.48
C GLU A 48 -0.63 -15.35 12.99
N GLU A 49 -1.14 -15.91 14.08
CA GLU A 49 -2.46 -15.53 14.62
C GLU A 49 -2.55 -14.04 14.91
N LYS A 50 -1.57 -13.48 15.64
CA LYS A 50 -1.53 -12.05 15.97
C LYS A 50 -1.32 -11.18 14.73
N ALA A 51 -0.49 -11.63 13.80
CA ALA A 51 -0.26 -10.91 12.55
C ALA A 51 -1.54 -10.82 11.72
N LEU A 52 -2.25 -11.93 11.53
CA LEU A 52 -3.52 -11.95 10.79
C LEU A 52 -4.60 -11.12 11.48
N GLN A 53 -4.69 -11.16 12.81
CA GLN A 53 -5.59 -10.28 13.58
C GLN A 53 -5.30 -8.81 13.27
N GLU A 54 -4.03 -8.42 13.17
CA GLU A 54 -3.63 -7.04 12.88
C GLU A 54 -3.88 -6.65 11.42
N PHE A 55 -3.64 -7.56 10.45
CA PHE A 55 -3.94 -7.34 9.03
C PHE A 55 -5.44 -7.21 8.75
N ASN A 56 -6.27 -7.83 9.59
CA ASN A 56 -7.74 -7.81 9.47
C ASN A 56 -8.38 -6.55 10.06
N LYS A 57 -7.62 -5.73 10.79
CA LYS A 57 -8.17 -4.50 11.41
C LYS A 57 -8.31 -3.39 10.38
N PRO A 58 -9.54 -2.90 10.09
CA PRO A 58 -9.71 -1.65 9.36
C PRO A 58 -9.06 -0.50 10.13
N ASN A 59 -8.34 0.35 9.43
CA ASN A 59 -7.58 1.48 9.99
C ASN A 59 -6.55 1.05 11.07
N GLY A 60 -6.05 -0.19 10.99
CA GLY A 60 -5.03 -0.73 11.86
C GLY A 60 -3.61 -0.33 11.46
N LYS A 61 -2.63 -0.91 12.17
CA LYS A 61 -1.19 -0.63 11.96
C LYS A 61 -0.73 -0.84 10.52
N PHE A 62 -1.32 -1.78 9.78
CA PHE A 62 -0.94 -2.15 8.42
C PHE A 62 -1.93 -1.61 7.38
N GLN A 63 -2.54 -0.47 7.69
CA GLN A 63 -3.31 0.32 6.74
C GLN A 63 -2.93 1.79 6.86
N TRP A 64 -2.53 2.41 5.77
CA TRP A 64 -2.15 3.81 5.73
C TRP A 64 -2.48 4.41 4.37
N ARG A 65 -3.31 5.45 4.34
CA ARG A 65 -3.88 6.01 3.11
C ARG A 65 -4.65 4.94 2.34
N ASP A 66 -4.30 4.72 1.06
CA ASP A 66 -4.82 3.65 0.19
C ASP A 66 -4.02 2.34 0.25
N LEU A 67 -2.89 2.33 1.00
CA LEU A 67 -2.10 1.14 1.24
C LEU A 67 -2.70 0.28 2.36
N TYR A 68 -2.74 -1.02 2.16
CA TYR A 68 -3.09 -1.99 3.18
C TYR A 68 -2.40 -3.33 2.92
N VAL A 69 -2.07 -4.02 4.01
CA VAL A 69 -1.55 -5.38 3.95
C VAL A 69 -2.70 -6.37 3.79
N PHE A 70 -2.47 -7.36 2.96
CA PHE A 70 -3.31 -8.54 2.86
C PHE A 70 -2.44 -9.79 2.71
N ALA A 71 -3.01 -10.96 3.01
CA ALA A 71 -2.26 -12.19 2.97
C ALA A 71 -3.09 -13.36 2.42
N TYR A 72 -2.45 -14.18 1.60
CA TYR A 72 -2.98 -15.46 1.14
C TYR A 72 -2.22 -16.62 1.78
N ASP A 73 -2.84 -17.80 1.80
CA ASP A 73 -2.08 -19.03 1.89
C ASP A 73 -1.46 -19.41 0.52
N LEU A 74 -0.70 -20.49 0.47
CA LEU A 74 -0.01 -20.94 -0.74
C LEU A 74 -0.94 -21.50 -1.83
N LYS A 75 -2.26 -21.55 -1.56
CA LYS A 75 -3.29 -22.04 -2.48
C LYS A 75 -4.25 -20.93 -2.93
N GLY A 76 -4.04 -19.69 -2.47
CA GLY A 76 -4.87 -18.54 -2.84
C GLY A 76 -6.08 -18.31 -1.94
N VAL A 77 -6.15 -18.95 -0.78
CA VAL A 77 -7.15 -18.64 0.24
C VAL A 77 -6.76 -17.35 0.96
N MET A 78 -7.66 -16.38 1.01
CA MET A 78 -7.45 -15.13 1.73
C MET A 78 -7.41 -15.39 3.24
N LYS A 79 -6.28 -15.11 3.87
CA LYS A 79 -6.04 -15.30 5.31
C LYS A 79 -6.12 -13.98 6.08
N GLY A 80 -5.73 -12.89 5.47
CA GLY A 80 -5.73 -11.56 6.07
C GLY A 80 -6.14 -10.48 5.08
N HIS A 81 -7.10 -9.60 5.47
CA HIS A 81 -7.55 -8.47 4.66
C HIS A 81 -8.40 -7.52 5.50
N PRO A 82 -8.31 -6.17 5.34
CA PRO A 82 -9.20 -5.21 6.03
C PRO A 82 -10.69 -5.40 5.69
N ASN A 83 -11.01 -5.97 4.53
CA ASN A 83 -12.38 -6.35 4.18
C ASN A 83 -12.66 -7.79 4.63
N PRO A 84 -13.46 -7.99 5.69
CA PRO A 84 -13.70 -9.32 6.26
C PRO A 84 -14.47 -10.27 5.33
N LYS A 85 -15.17 -9.74 4.32
CA LYS A 85 -15.93 -10.55 3.34
C LYS A 85 -15.05 -11.41 2.44
N LEU A 86 -13.75 -11.11 2.37
CA LEU A 86 -12.80 -11.85 1.55
C LEU A 86 -12.14 -12.99 2.32
N ILE A 87 -12.09 -12.92 3.66
CA ILE A 87 -11.37 -13.86 4.50
C ILE A 87 -12.00 -15.27 4.40
N GLY A 88 -11.15 -16.28 4.23
CA GLY A 88 -11.55 -17.68 4.08
C GLY A 88 -11.95 -18.09 2.66
N ARG A 89 -12.06 -17.14 1.73
CA ARG A 89 -12.38 -17.46 0.32
C ARG A 89 -11.13 -17.88 -0.43
N ASN A 90 -11.24 -18.91 -1.24
CA ASN A 90 -10.24 -19.19 -2.25
C ASN A 90 -10.51 -18.29 -3.46
N LEU A 91 -9.56 -17.39 -3.74
CA LEU A 91 -9.68 -16.38 -4.78
C LEU A 91 -8.74 -16.64 -5.96
N TYR A 92 -8.06 -17.80 -5.98
CA TYR A 92 -7.01 -18.12 -6.95
C TYR A 92 -7.45 -17.92 -8.41
N ASP A 93 -8.65 -18.40 -8.75
CA ASP A 93 -9.19 -18.34 -10.12
C ASP A 93 -10.15 -17.16 -10.34
N GLU A 94 -10.26 -16.23 -9.40
CA GLU A 94 -11.09 -15.04 -9.57
C GLU A 94 -10.32 -13.94 -10.30
N PRO A 95 -10.77 -13.50 -11.50
CA PRO A 95 -10.10 -12.44 -12.24
C PRO A 95 -10.40 -11.05 -11.68
N ASP A 96 -9.63 -10.06 -12.12
CA ASP A 96 -10.02 -8.65 -12.02
C ASP A 96 -11.09 -8.28 -13.06
N SER A 97 -11.54 -7.02 -13.06
CA SER A 97 -12.55 -6.53 -14.00
C SER A 97 -12.12 -6.57 -15.47
N LYS A 98 -10.83 -6.72 -15.73
CA LYS A 98 -10.25 -6.84 -17.07
C LYS A 98 -9.95 -8.29 -17.47
N GLY A 99 -10.32 -9.25 -16.62
CA GLY A 99 -10.14 -10.68 -16.87
C GLY A 99 -8.77 -11.22 -16.48
N LYS A 100 -7.91 -10.43 -15.81
CA LYS A 100 -6.59 -10.89 -15.37
C LYS A 100 -6.68 -11.72 -14.09
N LEU A 101 -6.13 -12.93 -14.11
CA LEU A 101 -6.05 -13.83 -12.95
C LEU A 101 -4.89 -13.43 -12.02
N PHE A 102 -4.91 -12.20 -11.55
CA PHE A 102 -3.80 -11.61 -10.78
C PHE A 102 -3.51 -12.34 -9.46
N ARG A 103 -4.51 -12.97 -8.85
CA ARG A 103 -4.32 -13.74 -7.61
C ARG A 103 -3.55 -15.02 -7.87
N LYS A 104 -3.82 -15.67 -9.01
CA LYS A 104 -3.03 -16.78 -9.52
C LYS A 104 -1.58 -16.33 -9.76
N ASP A 105 -1.39 -15.18 -10.42
CA ASP A 105 -0.05 -14.63 -10.68
C ASP A 105 0.71 -14.36 -9.37
N ILE A 106 0.04 -13.84 -8.34
CA ILE A 106 0.63 -13.62 -7.00
C ILE A 106 1.08 -14.93 -6.37
N VAL A 107 0.21 -15.93 -6.35
CA VAL A 107 0.49 -17.24 -5.72
C VAL A 107 1.61 -17.95 -6.45
N ASP A 108 1.54 -18.02 -7.77
CA ASP A 108 2.55 -18.69 -8.61
C ASP A 108 3.92 -17.99 -8.51
N LEU A 109 3.93 -16.66 -8.52
CA LEU A 109 5.13 -15.85 -8.32
C LEU A 109 5.79 -16.13 -6.96
N ALA A 110 5.00 -16.08 -5.89
CA ALA A 110 5.48 -16.29 -4.53
C ALA A 110 5.99 -17.73 -4.33
N ASN A 111 5.31 -18.71 -4.88
CA ASN A 111 5.73 -20.11 -4.79
C ASN A 111 6.99 -20.41 -5.61
N SER A 112 7.19 -19.77 -6.76
CA SER A 112 8.33 -20.01 -7.64
C SER A 112 9.55 -19.15 -7.34
N ARG A 113 9.35 -17.87 -6.94
CA ARG A 113 10.42 -16.88 -6.76
C ARG A 113 10.53 -16.34 -5.34
N GLY A 114 9.58 -16.63 -4.48
CA GLY A 114 9.54 -16.14 -3.10
C GLY A 114 9.00 -14.71 -2.96
N SER A 115 9.24 -13.83 -3.92
CA SER A 115 8.74 -12.45 -3.89
C SER A 115 8.75 -11.81 -5.28
N GLY A 116 7.99 -10.74 -5.43
CA GLY A 116 7.96 -9.93 -6.65
C GLY A 116 6.76 -9.01 -6.73
N TRP A 117 6.57 -8.46 -7.93
CA TRP A 117 5.52 -7.49 -8.23
C TRP A 117 4.50 -8.07 -9.22
N VAL A 118 3.22 -7.78 -8.97
CA VAL A 118 2.12 -8.11 -9.88
C VAL A 118 1.25 -6.88 -10.06
N ASP A 119 0.95 -6.53 -11.32
CA ASP A 119 0.05 -5.45 -11.71
C ASP A 119 -1.35 -5.98 -12.03
N TYR A 120 -2.38 -5.23 -11.72
CA TYR A 120 -3.78 -5.58 -12.00
C TYR A 120 -4.69 -4.36 -11.81
N THR A 121 -5.98 -4.51 -12.09
CA THR A 121 -6.99 -3.48 -11.81
C THR A 121 -7.76 -3.84 -10.53
N TYR A 122 -7.93 -2.88 -9.62
CA TYR A 122 -8.65 -3.11 -8.38
C TYR A 122 -9.38 -1.87 -7.89
N MET A 123 -10.45 -2.11 -7.13
CA MET A 123 -11.22 -1.04 -6.48
C MET A 123 -10.36 -0.31 -5.44
N ASN A 124 -10.09 0.97 -5.66
CA ASN A 124 -9.41 1.80 -4.68
C ASN A 124 -10.39 2.17 -3.55
N PRO A 125 -10.07 1.83 -2.28
CA PRO A 125 -10.98 2.08 -1.16
C PRO A 125 -11.20 3.57 -0.86
N MET A 126 -10.28 4.44 -1.29
CA MET A 126 -10.36 5.90 -1.08
C MET A 126 -11.22 6.58 -2.14
N THR A 127 -11.00 6.28 -3.41
CA THR A 127 -11.72 6.90 -4.54
C THR A 127 -13.01 6.16 -4.90
N ARG A 128 -13.12 4.89 -4.52
CA ARG A 128 -14.20 3.96 -4.91
C ARG A 128 -14.30 3.77 -6.43
N GLN A 129 -13.16 3.87 -7.10
CA GLN A 129 -13.02 3.63 -8.53
C GLN A 129 -12.07 2.46 -8.78
N GLU A 130 -12.24 1.79 -9.91
CA GLU A 130 -11.29 0.80 -10.38
C GLU A 130 -10.08 1.49 -10.99
N GLU A 131 -8.93 1.23 -10.41
CA GLU A 131 -7.66 1.86 -10.77
C GLU A 131 -6.59 0.79 -11.00
N ALA A 132 -5.58 1.14 -11.79
CA ALA A 132 -4.39 0.31 -11.93
C ALA A 132 -3.67 0.21 -10.59
N LYS A 133 -3.29 -0.99 -10.21
CA LYS A 133 -2.60 -1.29 -8.95
C LYS A 133 -1.37 -2.15 -9.22
N ILE A 134 -0.27 -1.83 -8.56
CA ILE A 134 0.91 -2.69 -8.52
C ILE A 134 1.14 -3.18 -7.10
N THR A 135 1.27 -4.48 -6.92
CA THR A 135 1.36 -5.12 -5.60
C THR A 135 2.68 -5.85 -5.44
N TYR A 136 3.40 -5.56 -4.38
CA TYR A 136 4.52 -6.36 -3.93
C TYR A 136 4.03 -7.49 -3.03
N CYS A 137 4.49 -8.71 -3.30
CA CYS A 137 4.18 -9.88 -2.51
C CYS A 137 5.47 -10.59 -2.09
N GLN A 138 5.47 -11.13 -0.89
CA GLN A 138 6.59 -11.92 -0.37
C GLN A 138 6.07 -13.08 0.44
N LYS A 139 6.59 -14.26 0.13
CA LYS A 139 6.32 -15.50 0.87
C LYS A 139 7.13 -15.52 2.17
N ASP A 140 6.48 -15.86 3.27
CA ASP A 140 7.11 -16.20 4.54
C ASP A 140 6.37 -17.38 5.18
N GLY A 141 7.05 -18.53 5.27
CA GLY A 141 6.40 -19.78 5.67
C GLY A 141 5.25 -20.17 4.74
N ASP A 142 4.07 -20.35 5.32
CA ASP A 142 2.85 -20.75 4.60
C ASP A 142 1.97 -19.54 4.20
N LEU A 143 2.46 -18.33 4.40
CA LEU A 143 1.76 -17.09 4.01
C LEU A 143 2.46 -16.38 2.87
N ILE A 144 1.66 -15.71 2.04
CA ILE A 144 2.07 -14.74 1.04
C ILE A 144 1.54 -13.39 1.50
N VAL A 145 2.44 -12.53 1.98
CA VAL A 145 2.12 -11.19 2.50
C VAL A 145 2.28 -10.17 1.40
N CYS A 146 1.25 -9.37 1.18
CA CYS A 146 1.16 -8.45 0.05
C CYS A 146 0.74 -7.04 0.49
N CYS A 147 1.19 -6.03 -0.26
CA CYS A 147 0.65 -4.68 -0.22
C CYS A 147 0.80 -4.03 -1.60
N GLY A 148 -0.23 -3.32 -2.05
CA GLY A 148 -0.23 -2.72 -3.38
C GLY A 148 -0.51 -1.22 -3.34
N ALA A 149 0.18 -0.49 -4.22
CA ALA A 149 -0.03 0.92 -4.50
C ALA A 149 -0.86 1.10 -5.77
N TYR A 150 -1.80 2.05 -5.74
CA TYR A 150 -2.54 2.46 -6.93
C TYR A 150 -1.68 3.41 -7.77
N LEU A 151 -1.77 3.26 -9.07
CA LEU A 151 -0.99 4.04 -10.03
C LEU A 151 -1.86 5.20 -10.55
N PRO A 152 -1.28 6.39 -10.76
CA PRO A 152 -1.98 7.55 -11.31
C PRO A 152 -2.41 7.33 -12.76
#